data_900c81abeae74a7d3b1031d0a3f4b6de
#
_entry.id   900c81abeae74a7d3b1031d0a3f4b6de
#
_cell.length_a   1.000
_cell.length_b   1.000
_cell.length_c   1.000
_cell.angle_alpha   90.00
_cell.angle_beta   90.00
_cell.angle_gamma   90.00
#
_symmetry.space_group_name_H-M   'P 1'
#
loop_
_entity.id
_entity.type
_entity.pdbx_description
1 polymer ?
#
loop_
_entity_poly.entity_id
_entity_poly.type
_entity_poly.pdbx_seq_one_letter_code
_entity_poly.pdbx_strand_id
1 'polypeptide(L)'
;AQNIAKKNNLLWKNIYSGVFRDLDEILIPLDIVTEAGRLPLKRGPKALQEKGIPHYKLTTNGFLVALSISDFDEKSSVLNELLSTVQIKEKEFAGVIKILAKISPNFTYSLFEVYVKAFCDGRLKNLLPLDISELKKISKNSLLIQNEMLTGFMTLQKSKKSGVLKFLSNSK
;
A
#
# COMPACT_ATOMS: atom_id res chain seq x y z
N ALA A 1 12.69 16.63 -2.81
CA ALA A 1 12.61 17.62 -3.89
C ALA A 1 13.84 17.58 -4.81
N GLN A 2 15.06 17.72 -4.28
CA GLN A 2 16.29 17.75 -5.12
C GLN A 2 16.48 16.49 -5.96
N ASN A 3 16.28 15.30 -5.40
CA ASN A 3 16.41 14.03 -6.12
C ASN A 3 15.35 13.89 -7.23
N ILE A 4 14.13 14.33 -6.97
CA ILE A 4 13.03 14.33 -7.95
C ILE A 4 13.33 15.32 -9.07
N ALA A 5 13.80 16.53 -8.73
CA ALA A 5 14.21 17.54 -9.70
C ALA A 5 15.30 17.04 -10.62
N LYS A 6 16.35 16.43 -10.06
CA LYS A 6 17.47 15.86 -10.81
C LYS A 6 17.02 14.72 -11.75
N LYS A 7 16.17 13.81 -11.26
CA LYS A 7 15.66 12.68 -12.06
C LYS A 7 14.81 13.13 -13.24
N ASN A 8 14.07 14.24 -13.12
CA ASN A 8 13.14 14.73 -14.13
C ASN A 8 13.63 15.98 -14.87
N ASN A 9 14.90 16.36 -14.70
CA ASN A 9 15.50 17.55 -15.36
C ASN A 9 14.73 18.85 -15.09
N LEU A 10 14.21 19.02 -13.89
CA LEU A 10 13.38 20.16 -13.48
C LEU A 10 14.12 21.06 -12.51
N LEU A 11 13.76 22.34 -12.46
CA LEU A 11 14.30 23.28 -11.46
C LEU A 11 13.78 22.89 -10.07
N TRP A 12 14.69 22.61 -9.14
CA TRP A 12 14.35 22.16 -7.78
C TRP A 12 13.39 23.11 -7.04
N LYS A 13 13.43 24.43 -7.31
CA LYS A 13 12.51 25.42 -6.72
C LYS A 13 11.04 25.13 -7.06
N ASN A 14 10.75 24.72 -8.30
CA ASN A 14 9.39 24.43 -8.74
C ASN A 14 8.86 23.15 -8.07
N ILE A 15 9.73 22.16 -7.90
CA ILE A 15 9.37 20.92 -7.21
C ILE A 15 9.24 21.15 -5.70
N TYR A 16 10.12 21.99 -5.13
CA TYR A 16 10.12 22.27 -3.69
C TYR A 16 8.78 22.85 -3.24
N SER A 17 8.29 23.91 -3.92
CA SER A 17 7.01 24.53 -3.57
C SER A 17 5.82 23.57 -3.79
N GLY A 18 5.83 22.78 -4.86
CA GLY A 18 4.80 21.77 -5.13
C GLY A 18 4.77 20.68 -4.06
N VAL A 19 5.94 20.11 -3.71
CA VAL A 19 6.03 19.06 -2.67
C VAL A 19 5.53 19.55 -1.32
N PHE A 20 5.86 20.79 -0.91
CA PHE A 20 5.38 21.32 0.37
C PHE A 20 3.89 21.64 0.36
N ARG A 21 3.37 22.15 -0.75
CA ARG A 21 1.94 22.34 -0.90
C ARG A 21 1.20 21.01 -0.82
N ASP A 22 1.64 20.01 -1.56
CA ASP A 22 1.00 18.69 -1.55
C ASP A 22 1.10 18.03 -0.17
N LEU A 23 2.20 18.27 0.57
CA LEU A 23 2.37 17.81 1.93
C LEU A 23 1.35 18.44 2.87
N ASP A 24 1.24 19.79 2.85
CA ASP A 24 0.40 20.54 3.79
C ASP A 24 -1.08 20.50 3.43
N GLU A 25 -1.43 20.51 2.14
CA GLU A 25 -2.81 20.60 1.65
C GLU A 25 -3.46 19.23 1.40
N ILE A 26 -2.66 18.17 1.18
CA ILE A 26 -3.16 16.85 0.78
C ILE A 26 -2.71 15.75 1.74
N LEU A 27 -1.38 15.54 1.85
CA LEU A 27 -0.87 14.33 2.50
C LEU A 27 -1.05 14.32 4.03
N ILE A 28 -0.90 15.48 4.68
CA ILE A 28 -1.14 15.60 6.13
C ILE A 28 -2.64 15.55 6.43
N PRO A 29 -3.52 16.34 5.75
CA PRO A 29 -4.97 16.27 5.99
C PRO A 29 -5.60 14.91 5.72
N LEU A 30 -5.07 14.14 4.77
CA LEU A 30 -5.50 12.77 4.49
C LEU A 30 -4.86 11.72 5.39
N ASP A 31 -4.08 12.14 6.39
CA ASP A 31 -3.34 11.24 7.28
C ASP A 31 -2.45 10.24 6.54
N ILE A 32 -1.85 10.66 5.43
CA ILE A 32 -0.88 9.85 4.66
C ILE A 32 0.51 9.98 5.27
N VAL A 33 0.87 11.20 5.70
CA VAL A 33 2.12 11.48 6.39
C VAL A 33 1.88 12.26 7.68
N THR A 34 2.78 12.12 8.63
CA THR A 34 2.79 12.88 9.88
C THR A 34 4.18 13.41 10.17
N GLU A 35 4.28 14.56 10.85
CA GLU A 35 5.56 15.05 11.35
C GLU A 35 6.12 14.07 12.38
N ALA A 36 7.35 13.59 12.16
CA ALA A 36 8.02 12.63 13.04
C ALA A 36 8.95 13.29 14.03
N GLY A 37 9.22 14.58 13.83
CA GLY A 37 10.08 15.40 14.67
C GLY A 37 10.81 16.48 13.88
N ARG A 38 11.78 17.14 14.51
CA ARG A 38 12.54 18.23 13.92
C ARG A 38 14.03 18.01 14.05
N LEU A 39 14.75 18.22 12.96
CA LEU A 39 16.20 18.13 12.91
C LEU A 39 16.81 19.50 13.21
N PRO A 40 17.84 19.59 14.09
CA PRO A 40 18.48 20.85 14.38
C PRO A 40 19.19 21.41 13.15
N LEU A 41 19.04 22.71 12.91
CA LEU A 41 19.75 23.41 11.86
C LEU A 41 20.82 24.31 12.47
N LYS A 42 22.09 24.04 12.17
CA LYS A 42 23.23 24.83 12.70
C LYS A 42 23.47 26.12 11.93
N ARG A 43 23.02 26.22 10.68
CA ARG A 43 23.21 27.40 9.79
C ARG A 43 21.93 27.62 8.97
N GLY A 44 21.61 28.90 8.69
CA GLY A 44 20.44 29.27 7.89
C GLY A 44 19.55 30.30 8.59
N PRO A 45 18.30 30.50 8.17
CA PRO A 45 17.39 31.47 8.78
C PRO A 45 17.16 31.18 10.27
N LYS A 46 17.20 32.24 11.11
CA LYS A 46 17.04 32.12 12.59
C LYS A 46 15.79 31.29 12.97
N ALA A 47 14.65 31.55 12.34
CA ALA A 47 13.43 30.84 12.63
C ALA A 47 13.53 29.29 12.43
N LEU A 48 14.35 28.84 11.47
CA LEU A 48 14.61 27.42 11.25
C LEU A 48 15.69 26.88 12.20
N GLN A 49 16.63 27.74 12.67
CA GLN A 49 17.59 27.34 13.70
C GLN A 49 16.91 27.11 15.05
N GLU A 50 15.89 27.93 15.39
CA GLU A 50 15.13 27.82 16.64
C GLU A 50 14.13 26.66 16.59
N LYS A 51 13.38 26.53 15.48
CA LYS A 51 12.30 25.52 15.34
C LYS A 51 12.79 24.18 14.81
N GLY A 52 13.97 24.14 14.16
CA GLY A 52 14.45 22.97 13.43
C GLY A 52 13.72 22.75 12.10
N ILE A 53 14.24 21.80 11.31
CA ILE A 53 13.64 21.39 10.04
C ILE A 53 12.71 20.19 10.32
N PRO A 54 11.42 20.27 10.00
CA PRO A 54 10.52 19.15 10.20
C PRO A 54 10.92 17.98 9.28
N HIS A 55 10.84 16.77 9.79
CA HIS A 55 10.90 15.56 9.01
C HIS A 55 9.62 14.76 9.18
N TYR A 56 9.25 14.06 8.14
CA TYR A 56 7.96 13.38 8.04
C TYR A 56 8.15 11.87 7.87
N LYS A 57 7.16 11.12 8.34
CA LYS A 57 7.08 9.67 8.14
C LYS A 57 5.69 9.30 7.60
N LEU A 58 5.61 8.18 6.92
CA LEU A 58 4.32 7.59 6.56
C LEU A 58 3.57 7.18 7.82
N THR A 59 2.27 7.43 7.83
CA THR A 59 1.34 6.80 8.77
C THR A 59 1.03 5.38 8.30
N THR A 60 0.20 4.63 9.03
CA THR A 60 -0.29 3.33 8.56
C THR A 60 -1.18 3.50 7.30
N ASN A 61 -2.00 4.58 7.22
CA ASN A 61 -2.72 4.93 6.00
C ASN A 61 -1.76 5.19 4.84
N GLY A 62 -0.72 6.00 5.09
CA GLY A 62 0.29 6.30 4.08
C GLY A 62 1.06 5.08 3.61
N PHE A 63 1.36 4.14 4.50
CA PHE A 63 2.00 2.89 4.13
C PHE A 63 1.10 2.04 3.22
N LEU A 64 -0.21 1.95 3.53
CA LEU A 64 -1.18 1.24 2.70
C LEU A 64 -1.32 1.89 1.30
N VAL A 65 -1.35 3.22 1.23
CA VAL A 65 -1.36 3.96 -0.05
C VAL A 65 -0.06 3.74 -0.82
N ALA A 66 1.10 3.89 -0.19
CA ALA A 66 2.40 3.67 -0.83
C ALA A 66 2.53 2.24 -1.38
N LEU A 67 2.04 1.25 -0.65
CA LEU A 67 2.00 -0.14 -1.08
C LEU A 67 1.17 -0.31 -2.37
N SER A 68 0.06 0.40 -2.52
CA SER A 68 -0.84 0.28 -3.68
C SER A 68 -0.31 0.96 -4.96
N ILE A 69 0.62 1.92 -4.84
CA ILE A 69 1.15 2.67 -5.99
C ILE A 69 2.58 2.30 -6.38
N SER A 70 3.24 1.49 -5.58
CA SER A 70 4.64 1.10 -5.78
C SER A 70 4.73 -0.39 -6.13
N ASP A 71 5.53 -0.73 -7.13
CA ASP A 71 5.86 -2.13 -7.41
C ASP A 71 7.08 -2.54 -6.57
N PHE A 72 6.84 -3.34 -5.55
CA PHE A 72 7.88 -3.84 -4.65
C PHE A 72 8.34 -5.22 -5.11
N ASP A 73 9.65 -5.42 -5.16
CA ASP A 73 10.24 -6.73 -5.49
C ASP A 73 9.88 -7.79 -4.45
N GLU A 74 9.81 -7.41 -3.16
CA GLU A 74 9.52 -8.30 -2.03
C GLU A 74 8.11 -8.07 -1.46
N LYS A 75 7.07 -8.25 -2.27
CA LYS A 75 5.66 -8.04 -1.87
C LYS A 75 5.27 -8.79 -0.59
N SER A 76 5.79 -9.99 -0.40
CA SER A 76 5.49 -10.81 0.79
C SER A 76 5.99 -10.16 2.09
N SER A 77 7.22 -9.63 2.08
CA SER A 77 7.80 -8.94 3.24
C SER A 77 7.02 -7.69 3.61
N VAL A 78 6.73 -6.86 2.60
CA VAL A 78 6.00 -5.60 2.76
C VAL A 78 4.57 -5.84 3.27
N LEU A 79 3.88 -6.87 2.74
CA LEU A 79 2.54 -7.26 3.21
C LEU A 79 2.56 -7.75 4.66
N ASN A 80 3.56 -8.53 5.05
CA ASN A 80 3.68 -8.99 6.44
C ASN A 80 3.91 -7.82 7.40
N GLU A 81 4.73 -6.85 7.03
CA GLU A 81 4.94 -5.64 7.82
C GLU A 81 3.64 -4.84 7.97
N LEU A 82 2.92 -4.58 6.86
CA LEU A 82 1.63 -3.92 6.90
C LEU A 82 0.66 -4.67 7.82
N LEU A 83 0.49 -5.98 7.63
CA LEU A 83 -0.46 -6.81 8.38
C LEU A 83 -0.08 -7.01 9.86
N SER A 84 1.13 -6.62 10.25
CA SER A 84 1.54 -6.58 11.67
C SER A 84 1.06 -5.30 12.38
N THR A 85 0.88 -4.21 11.62
CA THR A 85 0.58 -2.87 12.16
C THR A 85 -0.86 -2.43 11.88
N VAL A 86 -1.46 -2.93 10.80
CA VAL A 86 -2.81 -2.51 10.37
C VAL A 86 -3.88 -3.06 11.30
N GLN A 87 -4.83 -2.19 11.67
CA GLN A 87 -6.01 -2.58 12.40
C GLN A 87 -7.05 -3.13 11.42
N ILE A 88 -7.57 -4.33 11.72
CA ILE A 88 -8.63 -5.00 10.96
C ILE A 88 -9.90 -4.97 11.79
N LYS A 89 -11.00 -4.51 11.19
CA LYS A 89 -12.29 -4.36 11.86
C LYS A 89 -12.85 -5.73 12.27
N GLU A 90 -12.84 -6.68 11.37
CA GLU A 90 -13.30 -8.05 11.61
C GLU A 90 -12.12 -8.95 12.00
N LYS A 91 -11.88 -9.07 13.30
CA LYS A 91 -10.73 -9.81 13.87
C LYS A 91 -10.63 -11.26 13.41
N GLU A 92 -11.75 -11.91 13.14
CA GLU A 92 -11.85 -13.29 12.66
C GLU A 92 -11.17 -13.50 11.30
N PHE A 93 -11.16 -12.47 10.44
CA PHE A 93 -10.51 -12.53 9.13
C PHE A 93 -9.04 -12.13 9.14
N ALA A 94 -8.53 -11.60 10.25
CA ALA A 94 -7.12 -11.17 10.32
C ALA A 94 -6.16 -12.34 10.04
N GLY A 95 -6.44 -13.52 10.59
CA GLY A 95 -5.67 -14.74 10.32
C GLY A 95 -5.73 -15.16 8.85
N VAL A 96 -6.93 -15.09 8.25
CA VAL A 96 -7.14 -15.49 6.85
C VAL A 96 -6.37 -14.59 5.89
N ILE A 97 -6.40 -13.27 6.09
CA ILE A 97 -5.64 -12.32 5.24
C ILE A 97 -4.13 -12.57 5.36
N LYS A 98 -3.62 -12.86 6.56
CA LYS A 98 -2.21 -13.23 6.75
C LYS A 98 -1.82 -14.52 6.02
N ILE A 99 -2.71 -15.52 6.02
CA ILE A 99 -2.51 -16.75 5.26
C ILE A 99 -2.50 -16.45 3.75
N LEU A 100 -3.46 -15.66 3.24
CA LEU A 100 -3.50 -15.25 1.84
C LEU A 100 -2.23 -14.50 1.42
N ALA A 101 -1.74 -13.57 2.25
CA ALA A 101 -0.50 -12.85 1.99
C ALA A 101 0.72 -13.79 1.89
N LYS A 102 0.72 -14.89 2.63
CA LYS A 102 1.79 -15.88 2.61
C LYS A 102 1.73 -16.81 1.39
N ILE A 103 0.52 -17.29 1.01
CA ILE A 103 0.37 -18.27 -0.07
C ILE A 103 0.24 -17.62 -1.45
N SER A 104 -0.27 -16.40 -1.53
CA SER A 104 -0.47 -15.65 -2.77
C SER A 104 -0.26 -14.14 -2.54
N PRO A 105 1.00 -13.69 -2.39
CA PRO A 105 1.31 -12.29 -2.12
C PRO A 105 0.77 -11.34 -3.19
N ASN A 106 0.92 -11.69 -4.47
CA ASN A 106 0.45 -10.87 -5.58
C ASN A 106 -1.07 -10.68 -5.58
N PHE A 107 -1.80 -11.75 -5.28
CA PHE A 107 -3.26 -11.65 -5.16
C PHE A 107 -3.66 -10.78 -3.97
N THR A 108 -3.06 -10.99 -2.81
CA THR A 108 -3.33 -10.18 -1.62
C THR A 108 -2.98 -8.70 -1.86
N TYR A 109 -1.87 -8.45 -2.55
CA TYR A 109 -1.46 -7.12 -2.97
C TYR A 109 -2.53 -6.46 -3.86
N SER A 110 -3.03 -7.16 -4.88
CA SER A 110 -4.08 -6.64 -5.76
C SER A 110 -5.39 -6.33 -5.03
N LEU A 111 -5.72 -7.04 -3.95
CA LEU A 111 -6.88 -6.72 -3.11
C LEU A 111 -6.70 -5.36 -2.41
N PHE A 112 -5.52 -5.10 -1.85
CA PHE A 112 -5.23 -3.81 -1.22
C PHE A 112 -5.15 -2.67 -2.23
N GLU A 113 -4.58 -2.90 -3.41
CA GLU A 113 -4.57 -1.92 -4.50
C GLU A 113 -6.00 -1.48 -4.87
N VAL A 114 -6.90 -2.43 -5.09
CA VAL A 114 -8.31 -2.15 -5.40
C VAL A 114 -9.02 -1.44 -4.24
N TYR A 115 -8.69 -1.79 -3.00
CA TYR A 115 -9.25 -1.16 -1.80
C TYR A 115 -8.83 0.31 -1.68
N VAL A 116 -7.54 0.60 -1.84
CA VAL A 116 -7.01 1.98 -1.83
C VAL A 116 -7.58 2.79 -2.99
N LYS A 117 -7.65 2.20 -4.20
CA LYS A 117 -8.29 2.86 -5.34
C LYS A 117 -9.74 3.23 -5.05
N ALA A 118 -10.51 2.34 -4.41
CA ALA A 118 -11.88 2.62 -4.03
C ALA A 118 -11.99 3.78 -3.01
N PHE A 119 -11.02 3.93 -2.12
CA PHE A 119 -10.92 5.09 -1.24
C PHE A 119 -10.62 6.38 -2.02
N CYS A 120 -9.66 6.36 -2.91
CA CYS A 120 -9.33 7.50 -3.77
C CYS A 120 -10.50 7.91 -4.66
N ASP A 121 -11.32 6.95 -5.11
CA ASP A 121 -12.54 7.18 -5.90
C ASP A 121 -13.73 7.67 -5.04
N GLY A 122 -13.56 7.86 -3.73
CA GLY A 122 -14.62 8.29 -2.79
C GLY A 122 -15.67 7.22 -2.48
N ARG A 123 -15.42 5.95 -2.83
CA ARG A 123 -16.32 4.82 -2.55
C ARG A 123 -16.18 4.27 -1.13
N LEU A 124 -15.09 4.60 -0.45
CA LEU A 124 -14.84 4.30 0.95
C LEU A 124 -14.65 5.59 1.73
N LYS A 125 -15.20 5.64 2.95
CA LYS A 125 -15.04 6.81 3.83
C LYS A 125 -13.66 6.85 4.50
N ASN A 126 -13.16 5.70 4.89
CA ASN A 126 -11.89 5.56 5.61
C ASN A 126 -11.09 4.38 5.07
N LEU A 127 -9.76 4.51 5.08
CA LEU A 127 -8.85 3.40 4.78
C LEU A 127 -8.72 2.44 5.98
N LEU A 128 -8.66 2.97 7.17
CA LEU A 128 -8.48 2.22 8.40
C LEU A 128 -9.56 2.55 9.43
N PRO A 129 -9.92 1.61 10.31
CA PRO A 129 -9.49 0.21 10.29
C PRO A 129 -9.91 -0.51 9.01
N LEU A 130 -9.11 -1.46 8.53
CA LEU A 130 -9.39 -2.22 7.30
C LEU A 130 -10.73 -2.97 7.46
N ASP A 131 -11.70 -2.65 6.61
CA ASP A 131 -13.03 -3.25 6.58
C ASP A 131 -13.04 -4.40 5.56
N ILE A 132 -13.03 -5.64 6.07
CA ILE A 132 -13.00 -6.84 5.23
C ILE A 132 -14.31 -7.03 4.46
N SER A 133 -15.43 -6.60 5.04
CA SER A 133 -16.73 -6.67 4.36
C SER A 133 -16.76 -5.76 3.13
N GLU A 134 -16.25 -4.54 3.26
CA GLU A 134 -16.11 -3.63 2.12
C GLU A 134 -15.06 -4.13 1.12
N LEU A 135 -13.91 -4.64 1.60
CA LEU A 135 -12.90 -5.28 0.74
C LEU A 135 -13.51 -6.40 -0.11
N LYS A 136 -14.30 -7.29 0.50
CA LYS A 136 -15.00 -8.39 -0.22
C LYS A 136 -15.97 -7.86 -1.27
N LYS A 137 -16.74 -6.81 -0.99
CA LYS A 137 -17.67 -6.21 -1.96
C LYS A 137 -16.93 -5.62 -3.15
N ILE A 138 -15.89 -4.85 -2.90
CA ILE A 138 -15.10 -4.17 -3.93
C ILE A 138 -14.35 -5.18 -4.81
N SER A 139 -13.81 -6.24 -4.19
CA SER A 139 -13.02 -7.28 -4.87
C SER A 139 -13.84 -8.50 -5.29
N LYS A 140 -15.18 -8.41 -5.31
CA LYS A 140 -16.07 -9.55 -5.53
C LYS A 140 -15.68 -10.42 -6.73
N ASN A 141 -15.43 -9.81 -7.88
CA ASN A 141 -15.09 -10.55 -9.09
C ASN A 141 -13.75 -11.28 -8.98
N SER A 142 -12.72 -10.61 -8.43
CA SER A 142 -11.42 -11.25 -8.20
C SER A 142 -11.49 -12.40 -7.22
N LEU A 143 -12.29 -12.26 -6.16
CA LEU A 143 -12.51 -13.33 -5.18
C LEU A 143 -13.29 -14.52 -5.78
N LEU A 144 -14.30 -14.28 -6.62
CA LEU A 144 -15.05 -15.33 -7.31
C LEU A 144 -14.14 -16.13 -8.24
N ILE A 145 -13.33 -15.48 -9.06
CA ILE A 145 -12.39 -16.12 -9.98
C ILE A 145 -11.38 -17.00 -9.21
N GLN A 146 -10.82 -16.47 -8.13
CA GLN A 146 -9.87 -17.23 -7.31
C GLN A 146 -10.52 -18.42 -6.60
N ASN A 147 -11.74 -18.25 -6.10
CA ASN A 147 -12.49 -19.32 -5.48
C ASN A 147 -12.83 -20.45 -6.48
N GLU A 148 -13.30 -20.10 -7.68
CA GLU A 148 -13.58 -21.04 -8.77
C GLU A 148 -12.32 -21.81 -9.14
N MET A 149 -11.21 -21.11 -9.35
CA MET A 149 -9.93 -21.74 -9.69
C MET A 149 -9.46 -22.70 -8.61
N LEU A 150 -9.46 -22.29 -7.34
CA LEU A 150 -9.03 -23.13 -6.23
C LEU A 150 -9.94 -24.36 -6.07
N THR A 151 -11.26 -24.15 -6.11
CA THR A 151 -12.25 -25.23 -5.98
C THR A 151 -12.10 -26.24 -7.12
N GLY A 152 -12.00 -25.75 -8.36
CA GLY A 152 -11.77 -26.60 -9.52
C GLY A 152 -10.45 -27.35 -9.46
N PHE A 153 -9.36 -26.66 -9.05
CA PHE A 153 -8.04 -27.30 -8.89
C PHE A 153 -8.04 -28.41 -7.85
N MET A 154 -8.78 -28.26 -6.75
CA MET A 154 -8.87 -29.29 -5.70
C MET A 154 -9.49 -30.59 -6.21
N THR A 155 -10.42 -30.54 -7.16
CA THR A 155 -11.11 -31.73 -7.73
C THR A 155 -10.28 -32.49 -8.75
N LEU A 156 -9.18 -31.89 -9.28
CA LEU A 156 -8.35 -32.49 -10.30
C LEU A 156 -7.52 -33.67 -9.77
N GLN A 157 -7.32 -34.69 -10.65
CA GLN A 157 -6.33 -35.75 -10.42
C GLN A 157 -4.90 -35.18 -10.40
N LYS A 158 -3.98 -35.88 -9.69
CA LYS A 158 -2.59 -35.42 -9.47
C LYS A 158 -1.84 -35.09 -10.78
N SER A 159 -2.00 -35.93 -11.81
CA SER A 159 -1.37 -35.70 -13.14
C SER A 159 -1.85 -34.42 -13.80
N LYS A 160 -3.17 -34.15 -13.76
CA LYS A 160 -3.77 -32.93 -14.32
C LYS A 160 -3.38 -31.70 -13.54
N LYS A 161 -3.27 -31.79 -12.20
CA LYS A 161 -2.76 -30.70 -11.35
C LYS A 161 -1.35 -30.29 -11.77
N SER A 162 -0.47 -31.25 -12.05
CA SER A 162 0.89 -30.97 -12.52
C SER A 162 0.91 -30.20 -13.85
N GLY A 163 0.03 -30.58 -14.80
CA GLY A 163 -0.11 -29.87 -16.07
C GLY A 163 -0.55 -28.41 -15.90
N VAL A 164 -1.57 -28.15 -15.06
CA VAL A 164 -2.03 -26.78 -14.76
C VAL A 164 -0.94 -25.95 -14.11
N LEU A 165 -0.21 -26.50 -13.10
CA LEU A 165 0.87 -25.80 -12.44
C LEU A 165 2.01 -25.47 -13.42
N LYS A 166 2.36 -26.41 -14.31
CA LYS A 166 3.38 -26.16 -15.33
C LYS A 166 2.98 -25.05 -16.29
N PHE A 167 1.71 -25.02 -16.72
CA PHE A 167 1.20 -23.94 -17.56
C PHE A 167 1.29 -22.58 -16.86
N LEU A 168 0.86 -22.49 -15.61
CA LEU A 168 0.90 -21.24 -14.84
C LEU A 168 2.32 -20.77 -14.53
N SER A 169 3.28 -21.68 -14.31
CA SER A 169 4.67 -21.32 -14.02
C SER A 169 5.45 -20.80 -15.23
N ASN A 170 5.03 -21.18 -16.46
CA ASN A 170 5.69 -20.74 -17.69
C ASN A 170 5.22 -19.36 -18.19
N SER A 171 4.38 -18.65 -17.41
CA SER A 171 3.86 -17.32 -17.73
C SER A 171 4.75 -16.18 -17.21
N LYS A 172 6.03 -16.47 -16.93
CA LYS A 172 7.04 -15.48 -16.52
C LYS A 172 7.87 -15.02 -17.70
#